data_2c5ed4abd8b6e88a54bc04c7dc508669
#
_entry.id   2c5ed4abd8b6e88a54bc04c7dc508669
#
_cell.length_a   1.000
_cell.length_b   1.000
_cell.length_c   1.000
_cell.angle_alpha   90.00
_cell.angle_beta   90.00
_cell.angle_gamma   90.00
#
_symmetry.space_group_name_H-M   'P 1'
#
loop_
_entity.id
_entity.type
_entity.pdbx_description
1 polymer ?
#
loop_
_entity_poly.entity_id
_entity_poly.type
_entity_poly.pdbx_seq_one_letter_code
_entity_poly.pdbx_strand_id
1 'polypeptide(L)'
;LTRHDKWLCMMYPRLKLLQKLLADDGVIFINIGEDEHANLKLVCDEIFGVRNYVTDFGRQMKSGGAKGHYYTPSLDYVLTYAKNIDLLPYFRAIMTQQQIDIFYKFTQEEGPRKGEKYGEERLFKSSLEARANQRYYIQCPDGTFAIPPGETTPNELKEGLIVTPLKTDKVWKWIYPRYKRELDVGNIIFKRTNTSGLVDEHGNQCKWNIYNKLWLSEQQEKGVVPSNLITGYENRQSAAELKKLNLDFNYAKPIRLIEYLLTISQMEKDAIVLDSFAGSGTTAHAVINMNRADGGHRKFILVEMMDYADSITAERVKRVIRGYGEGKNAVEGTGGNFSFYDLGEPLLHGDVLNENVGVEKIREYVYFTDTKASLPESHPDEPYFMGVHIGSAYYFYYEKQAVTTLNREFLHTVKTKADSYVIYADLCTLSETELEKYHITFKKIPRDITKL
;
A
#
# COMPACT_ATOMS: atom_id res chain seq x y z
N LEU A 1 28.24 19.75 7.26
CA LEU A 1 27.28 18.87 6.60
C LEU A 1 26.65 19.58 5.40
N THR A 2 26.63 18.91 4.26
CA THR A 2 25.98 19.39 3.04
C THR A 2 24.44 19.36 3.22
N ARG A 3 23.69 19.92 2.26
CA ARG A 3 22.22 19.82 2.25
C ARG A 3 21.74 18.35 2.22
N HIS A 4 22.41 17.53 1.42
CA HIS A 4 22.09 16.10 1.28
C HIS A 4 22.37 15.32 2.58
N ASP A 5 23.49 15.60 3.27
CA ASP A 5 23.82 14.95 4.55
C ASP A 5 22.74 15.22 5.60
N LYS A 6 22.27 16.48 5.72
CA LYS A 6 21.20 16.83 6.66
C LYS A 6 19.91 16.12 6.35
N TRP A 7 19.55 16.01 5.07
CA TRP A 7 18.37 15.31 4.63
C TRP A 7 18.47 13.81 4.93
N LEU A 8 19.62 13.18 4.64
CA LEU A 8 19.87 11.77 4.95
C LEU A 8 19.81 11.48 6.44
N CYS A 9 20.43 12.31 7.30
CA CYS A 9 20.37 12.18 8.75
C CYS A 9 18.92 12.25 9.28
N MET A 10 18.07 13.05 8.66
CA MET A 10 16.66 13.16 9.00
C MET A 10 15.86 11.93 8.53
N MET A 11 16.07 11.47 7.30
CA MET A 11 15.27 10.42 6.67
C MET A 11 15.62 9.00 7.11
N TYR A 12 16.90 8.71 7.31
CA TYR A 12 17.37 7.36 7.62
C TYR A 12 16.67 6.73 8.84
N PRO A 13 16.62 7.36 10.03
CA PRO A 13 15.92 6.79 11.18
C PRO A 13 14.41 6.65 10.95
N ARG A 14 13.79 7.58 10.21
CA ARG A 14 12.37 7.51 9.85
C ARG A 14 12.07 6.33 8.94
N LEU A 15 12.87 6.12 7.90
CA LEU A 15 12.71 4.98 6.99
C LEU A 15 12.90 3.65 7.71
N LYS A 16 13.86 3.54 8.65
CA LYS A 16 14.02 2.34 9.50
C LYS A 16 12.78 2.07 10.36
N LEU A 17 12.17 3.11 10.91
CA LEU A 17 10.95 2.98 11.68
C LEU A 17 9.76 2.56 10.78
N LEU A 18 9.60 3.21 9.63
CA LEU A 18 8.55 2.89 8.67
C LEU A 18 8.68 1.44 8.17
N GLN A 19 9.89 0.97 7.92
CA GLN A 19 10.13 -0.43 7.53
C GLN A 19 9.66 -1.40 8.62
N LYS A 20 9.83 -1.09 9.91
CA LYS A 20 9.36 -1.91 11.02
C LYS A 20 7.84 -1.90 11.16
N LEU A 21 7.19 -0.76 10.85
CA LEU A 21 5.74 -0.59 10.95
C LEU A 21 4.98 -1.25 9.80
N LEU A 22 5.62 -1.51 8.66
CA LEU A 22 4.99 -2.22 7.55
C LEU A 22 4.60 -3.64 7.94
N ALA A 23 3.40 -4.06 7.54
CA ALA A 23 2.98 -5.46 7.54
C ALA A 23 3.88 -6.29 6.61
N ASP A 24 3.93 -7.60 6.81
CA ASP A 24 4.82 -8.47 6.04
C ASP A 24 4.51 -8.47 4.53
N ASP A 25 3.25 -8.28 4.16
CA ASP A 25 2.74 -8.09 2.79
C ASP A 25 2.61 -6.60 2.39
N GLY A 26 3.09 -5.69 3.25
CA GLY A 26 2.96 -4.25 3.08
C GLY A 26 3.90 -3.67 2.02
N VAL A 27 3.51 -2.52 1.49
CA VAL A 27 4.24 -1.74 0.50
C VAL A 27 4.37 -0.28 0.94
N ILE A 28 5.51 0.33 0.65
CA ILE A 28 5.75 1.76 0.85
C ILE A 28 5.92 2.46 -0.50
N PHE A 29 5.22 3.59 -0.67
CA PHE A 29 5.34 4.51 -1.79
C PHE A 29 5.95 5.82 -1.28
N ILE A 30 7.09 6.22 -1.83
CA ILE A 30 7.81 7.43 -1.40
C ILE A 30 7.87 8.40 -2.56
N ASN A 31 7.09 9.48 -2.48
CA ASN A 31 7.14 10.56 -3.46
C ASN A 31 8.38 11.41 -3.23
N ILE A 32 9.22 11.59 -4.25
CA ILE A 32 10.46 12.31 -4.15
C ILE A 32 10.75 13.11 -5.43
N GLY A 33 11.37 14.28 -5.26
CA GLY A 33 11.89 15.06 -6.38
C GLY A 33 13.23 14.55 -6.86
N GLU A 34 13.69 15.08 -8.01
CA GLU A 34 14.95 14.71 -8.66
C GLU A 34 16.18 14.89 -7.73
N ASP A 35 16.18 15.94 -6.90
CA ASP A 35 17.33 16.32 -6.06
C ASP A 35 17.81 15.22 -5.11
N GLU A 36 16.89 14.46 -4.53
CA GLU A 36 17.21 13.45 -3.50
C GLU A 36 16.84 12.02 -3.92
N HIS A 37 16.36 11.83 -5.14
CA HIS A 37 15.92 10.53 -5.64
C HIS A 37 17.03 9.46 -5.58
N ALA A 38 18.23 9.78 -6.06
CA ALA A 38 19.35 8.84 -6.05
C ALA A 38 19.79 8.49 -4.62
N ASN A 39 19.87 9.48 -3.72
CA ASN A 39 20.21 9.29 -2.32
C ASN A 39 19.17 8.42 -1.60
N LEU A 40 17.89 8.69 -1.84
CA LEU A 40 16.78 7.90 -1.29
C LEU A 40 16.84 6.44 -1.73
N LYS A 41 17.12 6.20 -3.04
CA LYS A 41 17.22 4.84 -3.58
C LYS A 41 18.29 4.03 -2.86
N LEU A 42 19.49 4.61 -2.67
CA LEU A 42 20.61 3.94 -1.97
C LEU A 42 20.26 3.60 -0.52
N VAL A 43 19.66 4.54 0.20
CA VAL A 43 19.23 4.33 1.60
C VAL A 43 18.13 3.29 1.70
N CYS A 44 17.16 3.31 0.80
CA CYS A 44 16.11 2.31 0.77
C CYS A 44 16.63 0.91 0.41
N ASP A 45 17.61 0.79 -0.49
CA ASP A 45 18.28 -0.49 -0.78
C ASP A 45 18.94 -1.08 0.47
N GLU A 46 19.55 -0.24 1.32
CA GLU A 46 20.16 -0.67 2.59
C GLU A 46 19.10 -1.11 3.60
N ILE A 47 18.01 -0.31 3.77
CA ILE A 47 17.04 -0.52 4.83
C ILE A 47 16.04 -1.63 4.48
N PHE A 48 15.50 -1.64 3.27
CA PHE A 48 14.49 -2.61 2.82
C PHE A 48 15.11 -3.84 2.15
N GLY A 49 16.34 -3.72 1.67
CA GLY A 49 17.03 -4.72 0.85
C GLY A 49 16.70 -4.59 -0.64
N VAL A 50 17.72 -4.72 -1.49
CA VAL A 50 17.60 -4.62 -2.96
C VAL A 50 16.55 -5.59 -3.52
N ARG A 51 16.42 -6.78 -2.93
CA ARG A 51 15.43 -7.79 -3.35
C ARG A 51 13.98 -7.30 -3.21
N ASN A 52 13.71 -6.42 -2.26
CA ASN A 52 12.38 -5.90 -1.97
C ASN A 52 12.03 -4.64 -2.78
N TYR A 53 12.91 -4.22 -3.67
CA TYR A 53 12.61 -3.16 -4.63
C TYR A 53 11.54 -3.61 -5.62
N VAL A 54 10.44 -2.85 -5.69
CA VAL A 54 9.33 -3.14 -6.60
C VAL A 54 9.51 -2.40 -7.91
N THR A 55 9.57 -1.07 -7.85
CA THR A 55 9.77 -0.21 -9.01
C THR A 55 10.01 1.23 -8.59
N ASP A 56 10.43 2.01 -9.57
CA ASP A 56 10.50 3.45 -9.52
C ASP A 56 9.55 4.02 -10.58
N PHE A 57 8.43 4.58 -10.14
CA PHE A 57 7.50 5.22 -11.03
C PHE A 57 7.97 6.63 -11.38
N GLY A 58 8.20 6.91 -12.65
CA GLY A 58 8.33 8.26 -13.15
C GLY A 58 6.95 8.90 -13.30
N ARG A 59 6.65 9.95 -12.51
CA ARG A 59 5.36 10.63 -12.58
C ARG A 59 5.48 11.97 -13.33
N GLN A 60 4.65 12.16 -14.35
CA GLN A 60 4.49 13.44 -14.98
C GLN A 60 3.70 14.39 -14.06
N MET A 61 4.40 15.31 -13.39
CA MET A 61 3.79 16.28 -12.47
C MET A 61 3.21 17.52 -13.16
N LYS A 62 3.65 17.81 -14.39
CA LYS A 62 3.14 18.92 -15.24
C LYS A 62 3.43 18.64 -16.72
N SER A 63 2.58 19.15 -17.59
CA SER A 63 2.68 19.00 -19.06
C SER A 63 3.22 20.24 -19.77
N GLY A 64 3.62 21.31 -19.04
CA GLY A 64 4.16 22.52 -19.66
C GLY A 64 4.41 23.65 -18.66
N GLY A 65 4.77 24.83 -19.15
CA GLY A 65 4.78 26.06 -18.38
C GLY A 65 6.05 26.45 -17.64
N ALA A 66 7.13 25.65 -17.67
CA ALA A 66 8.42 26.05 -17.08
C ALA A 66 9.41 26.47 -18.17
N LYS A 67 10.10 27.58 -17.94
CA LYS A 67 11.22 28.03 -18.75
C LYS A 67 12.51 27.54 -18.08
N GLY A 68 13.11 26.48 -18.61
CA GLY A 68 14.48 26.07 -18.26
C GLY A 68 15.46 26.44 -19.35
N HIS A 69 16.74 26.57 -19.05
CA HIS A 69 17.76 26.82 -20.04
C HIS A 69 18.05 25.59 -20.90
N TYR A 70 17.97 24.38 -20.32
CA TYR A 70 18.29 23.13 -20.99
C TYR A 70 17.06 22.22 -21.13
N TYR A 71 16.21 22.14 -20.10
CA TYR A 71 15.01 21.30 -20.11
C TYR A 71 13.94 21.87 -19.17
N THR A 72 12.72 21.40 -19.32
CA THR A 72 11.62 21.73 -18.41
C THR A 72 11.45 20.59 -17.41
N PRO A 73 11.71 20.79 -16.10
CA PRO A 73 11.45 19.75 -15.10
C PRO A 73 9.97 19.41 -15.08
N SER A 74 9.62 18.21 -15.50
CA SER A 74 8.23 17.74 -15.62
C SER A 74 7.95 16.45 -14.86
N LEU A 75 9.01 15.83 -14.32
CA LEU A 75 8.92 14.57 -13.61
C LEU A 75 9.23 14.73 -12.12
N ASP A 76 8.55 13.94 -11.30
CA ASP A 76 8.99 13.49 -10.00
C ASP A 76 8.87 11.96 -9.95
N TYR A 77 9.25 11.36 -8.83
CA TYR A 77 9.37 9.92 -8.72
C TYR A 77 8.53 9.39 -7.57
N VAL A 78 8.05 8.14 -7.69
CA VAL A 78 7.45 7.38 -6.60
C VAL A 78 8.26 6.11 -6.42
N LEU A 79 9.23 6.15 -5.53
CA LEU A 79 10.06 5.02 -5.19
C LEU A 79 9.28 4.01 -4.35
N THR A 80 9.31 2.74 -4.74
CA THR A 80 8.41 1.72 -4.18
C THR A 80 9.18 0.48 -3.71
N TYR A 81 8.97 0.12 -2.44
CA TYR A 81 9.54 -1.08 -1.83
C TYR A 81 8.45 -1.91 -1.13
N ALA A 82 8.61 -3.21 -1.16
CA ALA A 82 7.86 -4.13 -0.32
C ALA A 82 8.54 -4.31 1.04
N LYS A 83 7.80 -4.73 2.06
CA LYS A 83 8.36 -5.34 3.26
C LYS A 83 9.02 -6.68 2.94
N ASN A 84 8.26 -7.53 2.24
CA ASN A 84 8.71 -8.79 1.66
C ASN A 84 8.08 -8.97 0.28
N ILE A 85 8.90 -8.96 -0.77
CA ILE A 85 8.42 -9.04 -2.16
C ILE A 85 7.70 -10.35 -2.46
N ASP A 86 8.02 -11.44 -1.77
CA ASP A 86 7.40 -12.74 -1.99
C ASP A 86 5.97 -12.82 -1.43
N LEU A 87 5.60 -11.91 -0.53
CA LEU A 87 4.26 -11.81 0.06
C LEU A 87 3.42 -10.68 -0.54
N LEU A 88 4.06 -9.73 -1.23
CA LEU A 88 3.35 -8.59 -1.82
C LEU A 88 2.41 -9.06 -2.95
N PRO A 89 1.12 -8.71 -2.93
CA PRO A 89 0.22 -8.96 -4.04
C PRO A 89 0.72 -8.32 -5.34
N TYR A 90 0.55 -9.01 -6.47
CA TYR A 90 0.92 -8.45 -7.77
C TYR A 90 0.10 -7.19 -8.06
N PHE A 91 0.78 -6.12 -8.43
CA PHE A 91 0.11 -4.88 -8.78
C PHE A 91 -0.83 -5.06 -9.96
N ARG A 92 -2.03 -4.48 -9.83
CA ARG A 92 -3.06 -4.50 -10.87
C ARG A 92 -3.71 -3.12 -10.99
N ALA A 93 -3.71 -2.59 -12.19
CA ALA A 93 -4.39 -1.35 -12.53
C ALA A 93 -5.68 -1.62 -13.29
N ILE A 94 -6.63 -0.72 -13.15
CA ILE A 94 -7.82 -0.67 -14.00
C ILE A 94 -7.40 -0.06 -15.34
N MET A 95 -7.82 -0.67 -16.45
CA MET A 95 -7.56 -0.11 -17.76
C MET A 95 -8.23 1.25 -17.95
N THR A 96 -7.50 2.20 -18.50
CA THR A 96 -8.07 3.49 -18.87
C THR A 96 -8.98 3.33 -20.10
N GLN A 97 -9.96 4.22 -20.26
CA GLN A 97 -10.83 4.22 -21.41
C GLN A 97 -10.01 4.32 -22.72
N GLN A 98 -8.96 5.12 -22.74
CA GLN A 98 -8.07 5.23 -23.89
C GLN A 98 -7.40 3.89 -24.26
N GLN A 99 -6.93 3.13 -23.27
CA GLN A 99 -6.37 1.78 -23.52
C GLN A 99 -7.42 0.82 -24.05
N ILE A 100 -8.65 0.90 -23.51
CA ILE A 100 -9.79 0.10 -24.00
C ILE A 100 -10.07 0.44 -25.46
N ASP A 101 -10.20 1.73 -25.81
CA ASP A 101 -10.55 2.17 -27.16
C ASP A 101 -9.45 1.88 -28.19
N ILE A 102 -8.19 1.87 -27.77
CA ILE A 102 -7.05 1.54 -28.63
C ILE A 102 -6.98 0.04 -28.92
N PHE A 103 -7.17 -0.81 -27.92
CA PHE A 103 -6.91 -2.25 -28.05
C PHE A 103 -8.19 -3.07 -28.32
N TYR A 104 -9.32 -2.77 -27.65
CA TYR A 104 -10.57 -3.52 -27.74
C TYR A 104 -11.54 -2.91 -28.77
N LYS A 105 -11.10 -2.94 -30.04
CA LYS A 105 -11.79 -2.28 -31.18
C LYS A 105 -12.93 -3.10 -31.75
N PHE A 106 -12.97 -4.40 -31.48
CA PHE A 106 -13.90 -5.32 -32.12
C PHE A 106 -15.03 -5.66 -31.15
N THR A 107 -16.19 -5.94 -31.72
CA THR A 107 -17.37 -6.41 -30.97
C THR A 107 -17.77 -7.76 -31.52
N GLN A 108 -18.09 -8.71 -30.70
CA GLN A 108 -18.58 -10.02 -31.10
C GLN A 108 -20.00 -9.90 -31.64
N GLU A 109 -20.20 -10.33 -32.89
CA GLU A 109 -21.49 -10.17 -33.56
C GLU A 109 -22.47 -11.30 -33.23
N GLU A 110 -21.99 -12.51 -33.02
CA GLU A 110 -22.79 -13.70 -32.83
C GLU A 110 -22.28 -14.61 -31.70
N GLY A 111 -23.09 -15.56 -31.29
CA GLY A 111 -22.72 -16.58 -30.28
C GLY A 111 -22.93 -16.12 -28.82
N PRO A 112 -22.46 -16.92 -27.86
CA PRO A 112 -22.70 -16.67 -26.43
C PRO A 112 -22.19 -15.35 -25.90
N ARG A 113 -21.17 -14.77 -26.56
CA ARG A 113 -20.53 -13.49 -26.18
C ARG A 113 -20.94 -12.33 -27.10
N LYS A 114 -22.10 -12.42 -27.75
CA LYS A 114 -22.63 -11.34 -28.61
C LYS A 114 -22.68 -10.00 -27.88
N GLY A 115 -22.15 -8.95 -28.50
CA GLY A 115 -22.08 -7.61 -27.95
C GLY A 115 -20.84 -7.32 -27.08
N GLU A 116 -20.05 -8.34 -26.75
CA GLU A 116 -18.85 -8.18 -25.95
C GLU A 116 -17.66 -7.65 -26.80
N LYS A 117 -16.90 -6.72 -26.21
CA LYS A 117 -15.71 -6.17 -26.87
C LYS A 117 -14.50 -7.10 -26.70
N TYR A 118 -13.69 -7.19 -27.75
CA TYR A 118 -12.43 -7.91 -27.73
C TYR A 118 -11.31 -7.19 -28.47
N GLY A 119 -10.09 -7.48 -28.05
CA GLY A 119 -8.86 -7.16 -28.78
C GLY A 119 -8.30 -8.40 -29.48
N GLU A 120 -7.35 -8.21 -30.39
CA GLU A 120 -6.71 -9.29 -31.11
C GLU A 120 -5.23 -9.36 -30.78
N GLU A 121 -4.74 -10.53 -30.42
CA GLU A 121 -3.34 -10.78 -30.16
C GLU A 121 -2.80 -11.86 -31.09
N ARG A 122 -1.64 -11.65 -31.72
CA ARG A 122 -1.02 -12.67 -32.57
C ARG A 122 -0.67 -13.93 -31.78
N LEU A 123 -1.02 -15.09 -32.30
CA LEU A 123 -0.67 -16.39 -31.73
C LEU A 123 0.83 -16.69 -31.85
N PHE A 124 1.50 -16.06 -32.81
CA PHE A 124 2.95 -16.10 -32.99
C PHE A 124 3.57 -14.72 -32.73
N LYS A 125 4.65 -14.71 -31.95
CA LYS A 125 5.53 -13.55 -31.73
C LYS A 125 6.98 -13.99 -31.90
N SER A 126 7.79 -13.23 -32.62
CA SER A 126 9.21 -13.54 -32.88
C SER A 126 10.07 -13.59 -31.61
N SER A 127 9.62 -12.94 -30.54
CA SER A 127 10.29 -12.94 -29.21
C SER A 127 10.10 -14.23 -28.41
N LEU A 128 9.24 -15.14 -28.84
CA LEU A 128 9.03 -16.40 -28.13
C LEU A 128 10.22 -17.33 -28.33
N GLU A 129 10.79 -17.78 -27.24
CA GLU A 129 11.86 -18.79 -27.23
C GLU A 129 11.28 -20.19 -27.46
N ALA A 130 12.13 -21.10 -27.97
CA ALA A 130 11.75 -22.50 -28.19
C ALA A 130 11.30 -23.18 -26.89
N ARG A 131 10.10 -23.78 -26.93
CA ARG A 131 9.48 -24.53 -25.81
C ARG A 131 8.93 -25.84 -26.36
N ALA A 132 9.10 -26.89 -25.60
CA ALA A 132 8.51 -28.21 -25.94
C ALA A 132 6.98 -28.08 -26.11
N ASN A 133 6.42 -28.85 -27.01
CA ASN A 133 4.99 -28.95 -27.30
C ASN A 133 4.31 -27.71 -27.88
N GLN A 134 5.08 -26.70 -28.32
CA GLN A 134 4.55 -25.47 -28.91
C GLN A 134 4.92 -25.31 -30.38
N ARG A 135 5.41 -26.35 -31.07
CA ARG A 135 5.71 -26.35 -32.49
C ARG A 135 4.93 -27.45 -33.19
N TYR A 136 3.97 -27.01 -34.01
CA TYR A 136 3.04 -27.88 -34.73
C TYR A 136 2.43 -27.13 -35.91
N TYR A 137 1.87 -27.83 -36.89
CA TYR A 137 1.11 -27.22 -37.97
C TYR A 137 -0.30 -26.82 -37.49
N ILE A 138 -0.75 -25.64 -37.97
CA ILE A 138 -2.14 -25.17 -37.94
C ILE A 138 -2.67 -25.14 -39.36
N GLN A 139 -3.80 -25.79 -39.61
CA GLN A 139 -4.46 -25.74 -40.91
C GLN A 139 -5.19 -24.41 -41.08
N CYS A 140 -4.91 -23.73 -42.21
CA CYS A 140 -5.52 -22.46 -42.56
C CYS A 140 -6.86 -22.68 -43.31
N PRO A 141 -7.73 -21.66 -43.39
CA PRO A 141 -9.04 -21.78 -44.06
C PRO A 141 -9.00 -22.20 -45.54
N ASP A 142 -7.88 -21.99 -46.24
CA ASP A 142 -7.68 -22.39 -47.63
C ASP A 142 -7.05 -23.79 -47.79
N GLY A 143 -6.90 -24.54 -46.67
CA GLY A 143 -6.33 -25.88 -46.66
C GLY A 143 -4.81 -25.92 -46.53
N THR A 144 -4.10 -24.79 -46.68
CA THR A 144 -2.65 -24.71 -46.45
C THR A 144 -2.32 -24.86 -44.95
N PHE A 145 -1.07 -25.13 -44.64
CA PHE A 145 -0.61 -25.20 -43.25
C PHE A 145 0.29 -24.05 -42.87
N ALA A 146 0.21 -23.59 -41.65
CA ALA A 146 1.06 -22.54 -41.12
C ALA A 146 1.86 -23.05 -39.90
N ILE A 147 3.13 -22.65 -39.80
CA ILE A 147 4.02 -22.95 -38.67
C ILE A 147 4.93 -21.74 -38.44
N PRO A 148 5.37 -21.47 -37.17
CA PRO A 148 6.42 -20.48 -36.91
C PRO A 148 7.72 -20.78 -37.67
N PRO A 149 8.52 -19.78 -38.06
CA PRO A 149 9.80 -19.99 -38.77
C PRO A 149 10.75 -20.90 -37.96
N GLY A 150 11.53 -21.72 -38.65
CA GLY A 150 12.53 -22.61 -38.10
C GLY A 150 12.86 -23.78 -38.99
N GLU A 151 13.79 -24.61 -38.55
CA GLU A 151 14.34 -25.71 -39.35
C GLU A 151 13.58 -27.02 -39.13
N THR A 152 13.00 -27.26 -37.92
CA THR A 152 12.28 -28.50 -37.63
C THR A 152 10.81 -28.38 -38.03
N THR A 153 10.31 -29.35 -38.73
CA THR A 153 8.90 -29.49 -39.13
C THR A 153 8.39 -30.88 -38.77
N PRO A 154 7.09 -31.03 -38.48
CA PRO A 154 6.48 -32.35 -38.38
C PRO A 154 6.68 -33.14 -39.69
N ASN A 155 6.92 -34.43 -39.56
CA ASN A 155 7.17 -35.36 -40.68
C ASN A 155 5.93 -35.67 -41.52
N GLU A 156 4.74 -35.28 -41.07
CA GLU A 156 3.48 -35.41 -41.77
C GLU A 156 2.74 -34.06 -41.81
N LEU A 157 2.05 -33.75 -42.90
CA LEU A 157 1.16 -32.60 -43.01
C LEU A 157 -0.17 -32.88 -42.28
N LYS A 158 -0.12 -32.78 -40.98
CA LYS A 158 -1.26 -33.01 -40.12
C LYS A 158 -1.32 -31.92 -39.04
N GLU A 159 -2.50 -31.34 -38.91
CA GLU A 159 -2.74 -30.33 -37.84
C GLU A 159 -2.50 -30.90 -36.46
N GLY A 160 -1.75 -30.20 -35.64
CA GLY A 160 -1.51 -30.54 -34.27
C GLY A 160 -0.45 -31.61 -34.01
N LEU A 161 0.17 -32.14 -35.06
CA LEU A 161 1.31 -33.06 -34.89
C LEU A 161 2.51 -32.27 -34.34
N ILE A 162 2.92 -32.60 -33.12
CA ILE A 162 3.95 -31.86 -32.37
C ILE A 162 5.33 -32.36 -32.78
N VAL A 163 6.26 -31.41 -32.96
CA VAL A 163 7.68 -31.67 -33.12
C VAL A 163 8.47 -30.95 -32.04
N THR A 164 9.57 -31.59 -31.59
CA THR A 164 10.47 -30.94 -30.63
C THR A 164 11.30 -29.86 -31.32
N PRO A 165 11.18 -28.58 -30.93
CA PRO A 165 11.90 -27.48 -31.61
C PRO A 165 13.39 -27.53 -31.25
N LEU A 166 14.23 -27.07 -32.18
CA LEU A 166 15.60 -26.65 -31.91
C LEU A 166 15.59 -25.29 -31.17
N LYS A 167 16.71 -24.92 -30.55
CA LYS A 167 16.84 -23.60 -29.88
C LYS A 167 16.63 -22.42 -30.81
N THR A 168 16.94 -22.57 -32.07
CA THR A 168 16.78 -21.56 -33.15
C THR A 168 15.36 -21.45 -33.68
N ASP A 169 14.54 -22.48 -33.47
CA ASP A 169 13.17 -22.51 -33.98
C ASP A 169 12.26 -21.57 -33.21
N LYS A 170 11.32 -20.97 -33.92
CA LYS A 170 10.23 -20.21 -33.30
C LYS A 170 9.05 -21.12 -33.01
N VAL A 171 8.23 -20.73 -32.07
CA VAL A 171 7.12 -21.55 -31.54
C VAL A 171 5.84 -20.72 -31.42
N TRP A 172 4.72 -21.41 -31.33
CA TRP A 172 3.45 -20.80 -31.00
C TRP A 172 3.42 -20.35 -29.54
N LYS A 173 2.56 -19.38 -29.25
CA LYS A 173 2.27 -18.93 -27.88
C LYS A 173 1.65 -20.02 -27.01
N TRP A 174 0.90 -20.94 -27.62
CA TRP A 174 0.15 -21.99 -26.94
C TRP A 174 0.55 -23.38 -27.39
N ILE A 175 0.34 -24.35 -26.51
CA ILE A 175 0.36 -25.78 -26.85
C ILE A 175 -0.90 -26.11 -27.67
N TYR A 176 -0.83 -27.15 -28.52
CA TYR A 176 -1.93 -27.54 -29.41
C TYR A 176 -3.27 -27.78 -28.71
N PRO A 177 -3.37 -28.50 -27.57
CA PRO A 177 -4.65 -28.70 -26.87
C PRO A 177 -5.33 -27.40 -26.44
N ARG A 178 -4.56 -26.34 -26.10
CA ARG A 178 -5.13 -25.02 -25.78
C ARG A 178 -5.61 -24.34 -27.05
N TYR A 179 -4.80 -24.32 -28.09
CA TYR A 179 -5.20 -23.76 -29.37
C TYR A 179 -6.51 -24.38 -29.86
N LYS A 180 -6.64 -25.72 -29.83
CA LYS A 180 -7.82 -26.43 -30.27
C LYS A 180 -9.08 -26.07 -29.50
N ARG A 181 -8.99 -25.98 -28.18
CA ARG A 181 -10.11 -25.51 -27.35
C ARG A 181 -10.55 -24.09 -27.72
N GLU A 182 -9.60 -23.17 -27.91
CA GLU A 182 -9.90 -21.78 -28.27
C GLU A 182 -10.46 -21.68 -29.71
N LEU A 183 -10.04 -22.55 -30.61
CA LEU A 183 -10.61 -22.65 -31.95
C LEU A 183 -12.08 -23.13 -31.90
N ASP A 184 -12.35 -24.18 -31.12
CA ASP A 184 -13.68 -24.80 -31.01
C ASP A 184 -14.73 -23.83 -30.40
N VAL A 185 -14.30 -22.89 -29.54
CA VAL A 185 -15.17 -21.84 -28.99
C VAL A 185 -15.16 -20.53 -29.81
N GLY A 186 -14.53 -20.51 -30.98
CA GLY A 186 -14.51 -19.38 -31.89
C GLY A 186 -13.63 -18.19 -31.45
N ASN A 187 -12.62 -18.46 -30.62
CA ASN A 187 -11.67 -17.42 -30.17
C ASN A 187 -10.44 -17.28 -31.06
N ILE A 188 -10.31 -18.06 -32.13
CA ILE A 188 -9.21 -17.95 -33.09
C ILE A 188 -9.69 -17.23 -34.35
N ILE A 189 -8.86 -16.32 -34.86
CA ILE A 189 -9.13 -15.50 -36.03
C ILE A 189 -7.99 -15.71 -37.02
N PHE A 190 -8.35 -16.06 -38.28
CA PHE A 190 -7.44 -16.10 -39.40
C PHE A 190 -7.58 -14.85 -40.21
N LYS A 191 -6.47 -14.13 -40.50
CA LYS A 191 -6.46 -12.94 -41.34
C LYS A 191 -5.49 -13.15 -42.50
N ARG A 192 -6.01 -13.02 -43.71
CA ARG A 192 -5.19 -13.08 -44.92
C ARG A 192 -4.27 -11.88 -45.01
N THR A 193 -3.01 -12.11 -45.40
CA THR A 193 -1.97 -11.09 -45.45
C THR A 193 -0.86 -11.48 -46.41
N ASN A 194 -0.14 -10.47 -46.91
CA ASN A 194 1.07 -10.67 -47.71
C ASN A 194 2.36 -10.43 -46.91
N THR A 195 2.26 -10.23 -45.58
CA THR A 195 3.39 -9.89 -44.72
C THR A 195 3.38 -10.76 -43.46
N SER A 196 3.03 -12.04 -43.57
CA SER A 196 3.04 -12.97 -42.45
C SER A 196 4.47 -13.23 -41.97
N GLY A 197 4.65 -13.34 -40.66
CA GLY A 197 5.87 -13.87 -40.05
C GLY A 197 5.88 -15.40 -39.93
N LEU A 198 4.82 -16.10 -40.39
CA LEU A 198 4.71 -17.54 -40.42
C LEU A 198 5.19 -18.07 -41.77
N VAL A 199 5.54 -19.37 -41.79
CA VAL A 199 5.86 -20.08 -43.03
C VAL A 199 4.81 -21.15 -43.31
N ASP A 200 4.63 -21.46 -44.60
CA ASP A 200 3.77 -22.56 -45.05
C ASP A 200 4.49 -23.92 -44.98
N GLU A 201 3.82 -24.97 -45.43
CA GLU A 201 4.34 -26.37 -45.48
C GLU A 201 5.55 -26.54 -46.40
N HIS A 202 5.79 -25.55 -47.31
CA HIS A 202 6.91 -25.57 -48.25
C HIS A 202 8.05 -24.65 -47.82
N GLY A 203 7.92 -24.02 -46.62
CA GLY A 203 8.91 -23.04 -46.08
C GLY A 203 8.80 -21.65 -46.68
N ASN A 204 7.79 -21.36 -47.55
CA ASN A 204 7.53 -20.02 -48.08
C ASN A 204 6.74 -19.18 -47.06
N GLN A 205 6.68 -17.87 -47.29
CA GLN A 205 5.88 -17.00 -46.48
C GLN A 205 4.40 -17.38 -46.51
N CYS A 206 3.82 -17.69 -45.34
CA CYS A 206 2.41 -18.02 -45.21
C CYS A 206 1.52 -16.80 -45.57
N LYS A 207 0.34 -17.05 -46.16
CA LYS A 207 -0.64 -16.02 -46.51
C LYS A 207 -1.60 -15.67 -45.39
N TRP A 208 -1.39 -16.21 -44.21
CA TRP A 208 -2.24 -16.04 -43.03
C TRP A 208 -1.47 -15.55 -41.82
N ASN A 209 -2.08 -14.66 -41.06
CA ASN A 209 -1.75 -14.41 -39.65
C ASN A 209 -2.85 -14.98 -38.81
N ILE A 210 -2.47 -15.59 -37.69
CA ILE A 210 -3.38 -16.23 -36.74
C ILE A 210 -3.40 -15.44 -35.42
N TYR A 211 -4.59 -15.08 -34.98
CA TYR A 211 -4.82 -14.27 -33.79
C TYR A 211 -5.71 -15.02 -32.80
N ASN A 212 -5.59 -14.70 -31.53
CA ASN A 212 -6.58 -15.05 -30.53
C ASN A 212 -7.34 -13.81 -30.06
N LYS A 213 -8.61 -13.98 -29.72
CA LYS A 213 -9.40 -12.93 -29.05
C LYS A 213 -8.96 -12.78 -27.61
N LEU A 214 -8.87 -11.54 -27.16
CA LEU A 214 -8.72 -11.16 -25.75
C LEU A 214 -9.98 -10.42 -25.33
N TRP A 215 -10.77 -11.01 -24.46
CA TRP A 215 -12.04 -10.44 -24.05
C TRP A 215 -11.83 -9.30 -23.04
N LEU A 216 -12.53 -8.17 -23.25
CA LEU A 216 -12.42 -7.00 -22.38
C LEU A 216 -12.84 -7.32 -20.93
N SER A 217 -13.97 -8.03 -20.76
CA SER A 217 -14.49 -8.43 -19.46
C SER A 217 -13.46 -9.21 -18.64
N GLU A 218 -12.83 -10.22 -19.24
CA GLU A 218 -11.81 -11.03 -18.58
C GLU A 218 -10.58 -10.24 -18.16
N GLN A 219 -10.20 -9.23 -18.96
CA GLN A 219 -9.06 -8.38 -18.64
C GLN A 219 -9.42 -7.31 -17.60
N GLN A 220 -10.66 -6.83 -17.59
CA GLN A 220 -11.14 -5.91 -16.57
C GLN A 220 -11.21 -6.59 -15.19
N GLU A 221 -11.63 -7.85 -15.15
CA GLU A 221 -11.67 -8.66 -13.92
C GLU A 221 -10.25 -8.93 -13.36
N LYS A 222 -9.31 -9.29 -14.23
CA LYS A 222 -7.93 -9.59 -13.83
C LYS A 222 -7.09 -8.34 -13.53
N GLY A 223 -7.51 -7.18 -14.07
CA GLY A 223 -6.67 -5.99 -14.13
C GLY A 223 -5.44 -6.14 -15.03
N VAL A 224 -4.74 -5.05 -15.24
CA VAL A 224 -3.51 -5.01 -16.04
C VAL A 224 -2.31 -4.65 -15.18
N VAL A 225 -1.13 -5.12 -15.55
CA VAL A 225 0.11 -4.68 -14.89
C VAL A 225 0.29 -3.18 -15.16
N PRO A 226 0.45 -2.34 -14.13
CA PRO A 226 0.62 -0.91 -14.31
C PRO A 226 1.94 -0.58 -15.03
N SER A 227 1.94 0.50 -15.81
CA SER A 227 3.17 1.08 -16.32
C SER A 227 3.93 1.79 -15.21
N ASN A 228 5.26 1.76 -15.24
CA ASN A 228 6.07 2.59 -14.34
C ASN A 228 6.14 4.06 -14.76
N LEU A 229 5.48 4.46 -15.85
CA LEU A 229 5.24 5.84 -16.20
C LEU A 229 3.80 6.23 -15.81
N ILE A 230 3.67 7.13 -14.84
CA ILE A 230 2.39 7.65 -14.35
C ILE A 230 2.10 8.99 -15.04
N THR A 231 1.00 9.07 -15.77
CA THR A 231 0.52 10.29 -16.44
C THR A 231 -0.91 10.62 -16.05
N GLY A 232 -1.35 11.87 -16.26
CA GLY A 232 -2.73 12.28 -15.99
C GLY A 232 -3.03 12.71 -14.53
N TYR A 233 -2.02 12.72 -13.65
CA TYR A 233 -2.13 13.13 -12.25
C TYR A 233 -1.22 14.33 -11.96
N GLU A 234 -1.51 15.47 -12.62
CA GLU A 234 -0.69 16.68 -12.53
C GLU A 234 -0.97 17.50 -11.27
N ASN A 235 0.04 18.24 -10.79
CA ASN A 235 -0.07 19.07 -9.58
C ASN A 235 -1.17 20.16 -9.67
N ARG A 236 -1.53 20.65 -10.87
CA ARG A 236 -2.66 21.58 -11.04
C ARG A 236 -4.00 21.04 -10.54
N GLN A 237 -4.17 19.71 -10.50
CA GLN A 237 -5.39 19.09 -9.98
C GLN A 237 -5.50 19.28 -8.47
N SER A 238 -4.41 19.13 -7.73
CA SER A 238 -4.41 19.37 -6.28
C SER A 238 -4.72 20.81 -5.90
N ALA A 239 -4.24 21.78 -6.67
CA ALA A 239 -4.56 23.19 -6.46
C ALA A 239 -6.08 23.46 -6.62
N ALA A 240 -6.71 22.87 -7.63
CA ALA A 240 -8.15 22.97 -7.83
C ALA A 240 -8.95 22.27 -6.70
N GLU A 241 -8.47 21.14 -6.21
CA GLU A 241 -9.06 20.40 -5.07
C GLU A 241 -9.00 21.23 -3.78
N LEU A 242 -7.82 21.79 -3.46
CA LEU A 242 -7.62 22.64 -2.28
C LEU A 242 -8.47 23.92 -2.34
N LYS A 243 -8.60 24.53 -3.51
CA LYS A 243 -9.48 25.70 -3.69
C LYS A 243 -10.94 25.37 -3.38
N LYS A 244 -11.45 24.21 -3.81
CA LYS A 244 -12.81 23.75 -3.46
C LYS A 244 -12.97 23.53 -1.96
N LEU A 245 -11.93 23.05 -1.30
CA LEU A 245 -11.86 22.87 0.14
C LEU A 245 -11.64 24.19 0.89
N ASN A 246 -11.39 25.30 0.21
CA ASN A 246 -10.99 26.60 0.80
C ASN A 246 -9.79 26.45 1.75
N LEU A 247 -8.78 25.69 1.30
CA LEU A 247 -7.50 25.49 2.01
C LEU A 247 -6.37 26.03 1.16
N ASP A 248 -5.41 26.70 1.80
CA ASP A 248 -4.18 27.17 1.17
C ASP A 248 -3.00 26.28 1.57
N PHE A 249 -2.43 25.59 0.61
CA PHE A 249 -1.28 24.72 0.82
C PHE A 249 -0.50 24.50 -0.47
N ASN A 250 0.82 24.66 -0.38
CA ASN A 250 1.71 24.43 -1.50
C ASN A 250 2.13 22.96 -1.60
N TYR A 251 2.33 22.48 -2.83
CA TYR A 251 2.89 21.16 -3.13
C TYR A 251 2.04 19.95 -2.73
N ALA A 252 0.73 20.11 -2.51
CA ALA A 252 -0.16 18.97 -2.32
C ALA A 252 -0.12 17.99 -3.52
N LYS A 253 -0.21 16.72 -3.26
CA LYS A 253 -0.39 15.72 -4.31
C LYS A 253 -1.87 15.61 -4.70
N PRO A 254 -2.20 15.30 -5.96
CA PRO A 254 -3.59 15.04 -6.36
C PRO A 254 -4.19 13.85 -5.62
N ILE A 255 -5.45 13.93 -5.20
CA ILE A 255 -6.17 12.83 -4.54
C ILE A 255 -6.14 11.58 -5.41
N ARG A 256 -6.45 11.73 -6.70
CA ARG A 256 -6.49 10.62 -7.66
C ARG A 256 -5.15 9.90 -7.84
N LEU A 257 -4.01 10.56 -7.60
CA LEU A 257 -2.72 9.90 -7.59
C LEU A 257 -2.62 8.92 -6.41
N ILE A 258 -3.02 9.37 -5.22
CA ILE A 258 -2.99 8.52 -4.04
C ILE A 258 -3.98 7.36 -4.18
N GLU A 259 -5.21 7.63 -4.62
CA GLU A 259 -6.20 6.59 -4.94
C GLU A 259 -5.63 5.56 -5.94
N TYR A 260 -4.94 6.01 -6.98
CA TYR A 260 -4.31 5.14 -7.96
C TYR A 260 -3.23 4.23 -7.33
N LEU A 261 -2.29 4.80 -6.55
CA LEU A 261 -1.23 4.04 -5.89
C LEU A 261 -1.80 3.00 -4.92
N LEU A 262 -2.81 3.38 -4.13
CA LEU A 262 -3.50 2.48 -3.22
C LEU A 262 -4.28 1.38 -3.96
N THR A 263 -4.91 1.71 -5.08
CA THR A 263 -5.64 0.74 -5.90
C THR A 263 -4.71 -0.29 -6.54
N ILE A 264 -3.60 0.14 -7.13
CA ILE A 264 -2.68 -0.79 -7.82
C ILE A 264 -2.01 -1.77 -6.86
N SER A 265 -1.84 -1.41 -5.59
CA SER A 265 -1.26 -2.28 -4.56
C SER A 265 -2.17 -3.44 -4.14
N GLN A 266 -3.41 -3.46 -4.59
CA GLN A 266 -4.41 -4.49 -4.27
C GLN A 266 -4.65 -4.65 -2.75
N MET A 267 -4.52 -3.53 -1.99
CA MET A 267 -4.72 -3.57 -0.55
C MET A 267 -6.14 -4.00 -0.17
N GLU A 268 -6.27 -4.71 0.93
CA GLU A 268 -7.55 -5.16 1.48
C GLU A 268 -8.47 -3.98 1.86
N LYS A 269 -9.77 -4.26 1.95
CA LYS A 269 -10.79 -3.24 2.26
C LYS A 269 -10.76 -2.75 3.72
N ASP A 270 -10.03 -3.39 4.59
CA ASP A 270 -9.83 -3.05 6.01
C ASP A 270 -8.37 -2.66 6.33
N ALA A 271 -7.53 -2.51 5.30
CA ALA A 271 -6.12 -2.17 5.45
C ALA A 271 -5.89 -0.85 6.20
N ILE A 272 -4.72 -0.72 6.80
CA ILE A 272 -4.26 0.51 7.46
C ILE A 272 -3.27 1.23 6.53
N VAL A 273 -3.55 2.50 6.25
CA VAL A 273 -2.70 3.38 5.44
C VAL A 273 -2.05 4.41 6.34
N LEU A 274 -0.71 4.34 6.46
CA LEU A 274 0.08 5.31 7.21
C LEU A 274 0.74 6.31 6.27
N ASP A 275 0.53 7.60 6.52
CA ASP A 275 1.25 8.69 5.87
C ASP A 275 2.06 9.46 6.92
N SER A 276 3.38 9.30 6.87
CA SER A 276 4.30 9.86 7.85
C SER A 276 4.74 11.30 7.55
N PHE A 277 4.29 11.86 6.41
CA PHE A 277 4.51 13.24 6.00
C PHE A 277 3.22 13.77 5.38
N ALA A 278 2.17 13.82 6.21
CA ALA A 278 0.78 13.99 5.78
C ALA A 278 0.51 15.27 4.99
N GLY A 279 1.30 16.34 5.20
CA GLY A 279 1.17 17.59 4.51
C GLY A 279 -0.27 18.13 4.59
N SER A 280 -0.92 18.25 3.44
CA SER A 280 -2.31 18.70 3.41
C SER A 280 -3.36 17.64 3.73
N GLY A 281 -3.00 16.40 4.12
CA GLY A 281 -3.94 15.32 4.43
C GLY A 281 -4.58 14.66 3.21
N THR A 282 -3.90 14.64 2.06
CA THR A 282 -4.42 14.06 0.82
C THR A 282 -4.70 12.56 0.96
N THR A 283 -3.85 11.85 1.69
CA THR A 283 -3.97 10.41 1.91
C THR A 283 -5.25 10.03 2.65
N ALA A 284 -5.60 10.74 3.71
CA ALA A 284 -6.87 10.52 4.40
C ALA A 284 -8.06 10.76 3.48
N HIS A 285 -8.06 11.83 2.69
CA HIS A 285 -9.11 12.14 1.73
C HIS A 285 -9.27 11.00 0.70
N ALA A 286 -8.16 10.49 0.17
CA ALA A 286 -8.18 9.34 -0.77
C ALA A 286 -8.76 8.09 -0.12
N VAL A 287 -8.33 7.73 1.10
CA VAL A 287 -8.84 6.56 1.82
C VAL A 287 -10.34 6.67 2.09
N ILE A 288 -10.82 7.83 2.53
CA ILE A 288 -12.24 8.09 2.78
C ILE A 288 -13.05 7.93 1.48
N ASN A 289 -12.58 8.51 0.37
CA ASN A 289 -13.23 8.37 -0.95
C ASN A 289 -13.31 6.91 -1.40
N MET A 290 -12.24 6.15 -1.25
CA MET A 290 -12.21 4.73 -1.60
C MET A 290 -13.20 3.93 -0.78
N ASN A 291 -13.27 4.15 0.54
CA ASN A 291 -14.24 3.49 1.41
C ASN A 291 -15.69 3.80 1.00
N ARG A 292 -15.98 5.06 0.65
CA ARG A 292 -17.30 5.46 0.14
C ARG A 292 -17.64 4.76 -1.19
N ALA A 293 -16.65 4.62 -2.06
CA ALA A 293 -16.85 4.06 -3.40
C ALA A 293 -17.08 2.53 -3.39
N ASP A 294 -16.39 1.79 -2.53
CA ASP A 294 -16.41 0.32 -2.54
C ASP A 294 -16.93 -0.33 -1.25
N GLY A 295 -17.44 0.47 -0.29
CA GLY A 295 -17.95 0.00 1.00
C GLY A 295 -16.85 -0.56 1.91
N GLY A 296 -15.59 -0.15 1.70
CA GLY A 296 -14.46 -0.57 2.52
C GLY A 296 -14.42 0.11 3.90
N HIS A 297 -13.58 -0.43 4.77
CA HIS A 297 -13.35 0.04 6.15
C HIS A 297 -11.85 0.32 6.41
N ARG A 298 -11.12 0.75 5.37
CA ARG A 298 -9.72 1.12 5.49
C ARG A 298 -9.55 2.22 6.50
N LYS A 299 -8.48 2.14 7.28
CA LYS A 299 -8.12 3.13 8.29
C LYS A 299 -6.95 3.96 7.79
N PHE A 300 -6.86 5.21 8.23
CA PHE A 300 -5.69 6.05 7.96
C PHE A 300 -5.04 6.50 9.27
N ILE A 301 -3.73 6.64 9.23
CA ILE A 301 -2.91 7.25 10.28
C ILE A 301 -2.08 8.33 9.59
N LEU A 302 -2.24 9.58 10.01
CA LEU A 302 -1.48 10.71 9.49
C LEU A 302 -0.53 11.23 10.55
N VAL A 303 0.72 11.46 10.20
CA VAL A 303 1.71 12.11 11.06
C VAL A 303 2.19 13.37 10.35
N GLU A 304 2.06 14.52 11.04
CA GLU A 304 2.54 15.80 10.56
C GLU A 304 3.16 16.57 11.73
N MET A 305 4.39 17.06 11.54
CA MET A 305 5.14 17.73 12.60
C MET A 305 5.07 19.27 12.54
N MET A 306 4.51 19.81 11.47
CA MET A 306 4.44 21.25 11.26
C MET A 306 3.20 21.85 11.90
N ASP A 307 3.27 23.13 12.23
CA ASP A 307 2.22 23.89 12.94
C ASP A 307 0.86 23.88 12.21
N TYR A 308 0.84 23.58 10.92
CA TYR A 308 -0.40 23.47 10.14
C TYR A 308 -1.13 22.10 10.30
N ALA A 309 -0.65 21.20 11.13
CA ALA A 309 -1.26 19.87 11.31
C ALA A 309 -2.75 19.93 11.68
N ASP A 310 -3.17 20.85 12.56
CA ASP A 310 -4.60 21.05 12.86
C ASP A 310 -5.29 21.91 11.81
N SER A 311 -4.71 23.08 11.46
CA SER A 311 -5.37 24.10 10.63
C SER A 311 -5.52 23.70 9.16
N ILE A 312 -4.70 22.79 8.64
CA ILE A 312 -4.75 22.32 7.25
C ILE A 312 -5.01 20.83 7.18
N THR A 313 -4.15 19.99 7.77
CA THR A 313 -4.24 18.54 7.64
C THR A 313 -5.53 17.98 8.24
N ALA A 314 -5.78 18.25 9.52
CA ALA A 314 -7.00 17.83 10.21
C ALA A 314 -8.24 18.54 9.67
N GLU A 315 -8.13 19.84 9.36
CA GLU A 315 -9.24 20.62 8.82
C GLU A 315 -9.71 20.09 7.45
N ARG A 316 -8.79 19.63 6.58
CA ARG A 316 -9.16 18.95 5.35
C ARG A 316 -10.02 17.70 5.63
N VAL A 317 -9.62 16.87 6.58
CA VAL A 317 -10.37 15.66 6.96
C VAL A 317 -11.75 16.04 7.51
N LYS A 318 -11.83 17.04 8.39
CA LYS A 318 -13.10 17.58 8.92
C LYS A 318 -14.05 18.00 7.80
N ARG A 319 -13.54 18.74 6.78
CA ARG A 319 -14.36 19.20 5.63
C ARG A 319 -14.81 18.05 4.76
N VAL A 320 -13.97 17.08 4.48
CA VAL A 320 -14.36 15.87 3.71
C VAL A 320 -15.47 15.09 4.42
N ILE A 321 -15.39 14.93 5.73
CA ILE A 321 -16.40 14.25 6.54
C ILE A 321 -17.73 15.03 6.57
N ARG A 322 -17.69 16.35 6.72
CA ARG A 322 -18.86 17.20 6.86
C ARG A 322 -19.51 17.62 5.54
N GLY A 323 -18.74 17.61 4.47
CA GLY A 323 -19.07 18.23 3.19
C GLY A 323 -18.41 19.60 3.04
N TYR A 324 -18.18 20.02 1.79
CA TYR A 324 -17.50 21.25 1.46
C TYR A 324 -17.94 21.83 0.12
N GLY A 325 -17.55 23.08 -0.15
CA GLY A 325 -17.94 23.80 -1.35
C GLY A 325 -19.37 24.36 -1.23
N GLU A 326 -19.77 25.19 -2.20
CA GLU A 326 -21.06 25.88 -2.21
C GLU A 326 -21.72 25.79 -3.59
N GLY A 327 -23.04 25.85 -3.61
CA GLY A 327 -23.85 25.87 -4.83
C GLY A 327 -23.55 24.66 -5.73
N LYS A 328 -23.19 24.91 -6.98
CA LYS A 328 -22.88 23.84 -7.97
C LYS A 328 -21.59 23.06 -7.66
N ASN A 329 -20.75 23.59 -6.78
CA ASN A 329 -19.49 22.96 -6.36
C ASN A 329 -19.61 22.30 -4.98
N ALA A 330 -20.79 22.24 -4.40
CA ALA A 330 -21.02 21.55 -3.15
C ALA A 330 -20.74 20.06 -3.28
N VAL A 331 -19.94 19.52 -2.35
CA VAL A 331 -19.62 18.11 -2.22
C VAL A 331 -20.22 17.64 -0.89
N GLU A 332 -21.07 16.64 -0.98
CA GLU A 332 -21.69 16.04 0.18
C GLU A 332 -20.66 15.35 1.07
N GLY A 333 -20.82 15.51 2.38
CA GLY A 333 -19.94 14.89 3.36
C GLY A 333 -20.00 13.36 3.30
N THR A 334 -18.87 12.74 3.56
CA THR A 334 -18.76 11.28 3.57
C THR A 334 -19.27 10.65 4.87
N GLY A 335 -19.46 11.47 5.93
CA GLY A 335 -19.66 10.96 7.28
C GLY A 335 -18.38 10.34 7.86
N GLY A 336 -18.50 9.71 9.03
CA GLY A 336 -17.41 9.11 9.75
C GLY A 336 -16.80 10.04 10.81
N ASN A 337 -15.70 9.60 11.40
CA ASN A 337 -14.96 10.35 12.41
C ASN A 337 -13.45 10.05 12.33
N PHE A 338 -12.66 10.84 13.02
CA PHE A 338 -11.25 10.59 13.28
C PHE A 338 -10.85 11.21 14.62
N SER A 339 -9.77 10.72 15.19
CA SER A 339 -9.16 11.31 16.40
C SER A 339 -7.95 12.15 16.01
N PHE A 340 -7.88 13.35 16.54
CA PHE A 340 -6.71 14.22 16.43
C PHE A 340 -5.95 14.18 17.74
N TYR A 341 -4.65 13.98 17.66
CA TYR A 341 -3.75 13.96 18.81
C TYR A 341 -2.67 15.02 18.63
N ASP A 342 -2.34 15.71 19.68
CA ASP A 342 -1.20 16.60 19.76
C ASP A 342 -0.20 16.06 20.78
N LEU A 343 1.05 16.49 20.68
CA LEU A 343 2.08 16.12 21.67
C LEU A 343 1.82 16.89 22.95
N GLY A 344 1.53 16.15 24.01
CA GLY A 344 1.47 16.69 25.36
C GLY A 344 2.86 16.89 25.98
N GLU A 345 2.87 17.34 27.23
CA GLU A 345 4.10 17.39 28.02
C GLU A 345 4.74 15.99 28.09
N PRO A 346 6.07 15.88 28.02
CA PRO A 346 6.74 14.59 28.14
C PRO A 346 6.46 13.94 29.49
N LEU A 347 6.15 12.66 29.49
CA LEU A 347 5.88 11.89 30.72
C LEU A 347 7.12 11.73 31.59
N LEU A 348 8.31 11.77 30.99
CA LEU A 348 9.59 11.66 31.66
C LEU A 348 10.51 12.81 31.25
N HIS A 349 11.27 13.34 32.19
CA HIS A 349 12.43 14.18 31.96
C HIS A 349 13.69 13.32 32.23
N GLY A 350 14.33 12.82 31.17
CA GLY A 350 15.32 11.76 31.31
C GLY A 350 14.68 10.49 31.88
N ASP A 351 15.18 10.00 33.02
CA ASP A 351 14.66 8.82 33.70
C ASP A 351 13.69 9.14 34.85
N VAL A 352 13.31 10.42 35.02
CA VAL A 352 12.47 10.88 36.13
C VAL A 352 11.08 11.27 35.62
N LEU A 353 10.06 10.86 36.36
CA LEU A 353 8.66 11.18 36.08
C LEU A 353 8.41 12.70 36.06
N ASN A 354 7.77 13.20 35.03
CA ASN A 354 7.31 14.58 34.96
C ASN A 354 6.00 14.73 35.77
N GLU A 355 6.11 15.19 37.00
CA GLU A 355 4.96 15.37 37.89
C GLU A 355 4.00 16.51 37.51
N ASN A 356 4.34 17.30 36.47
CA ASN A 356 3.42 18.29 35.89
C ASN A 356 2.37 17.65 34.99
N VAL A 357 2.60 16.43 34.54
CA VAL A 357 1.59 15.66 33.80
C VAL A 357 0.52 15.17 34.77
N GLY A 358 -0.75 15.29 34.41
CA GLY A 358 -1.86 14.82 35.26
C GLY A 358 -1.77 13.32 35.54
N VAL A 359 -2.11 12.92 36.77
CA VAL A 359 -2.02 11.54 37.27
C VAL A 359 -2.73 10.54 36.36
N GLU A 360 -3.88 10.90 35.80
CA GLU A 360 -4.63 10.03 34.90
C GLU A 360 -3.85 9.69 33.61
N LYS A 361 -3.13 10.64 33.05
CA LYS A 361 -2.26 10.40 31.87
C LYS A 361 -1.10 9.47 32.21
N ILE A 362 -0.55 9.60 33.41
CA ILE A 362 0.51 8.71 33.87
C ILE A 362 -0.04 7.30 34.06
N ARG A 363 -1.24 7.16 34.66
CA ARG A 363 -1.93 5.87 34.82
C ARG A 363 -2.23 5.19 33.50
N GLU A 364 -2.76 5.94 32.51
CA GLU A 364 -3.00 5.47 31.13
C GLU A 364 -1.72 4.90 30.52
N TYR A 365 -0.63 5.64 30.60
CA TYR A 365 0.67 5.24 30.07
C TYR A 365 1.22 3.99 30.76
N VAL A 366 1.24 3.97 32.08
CA VAL A 366 1.77 2.85 32.89
C VAL A 366 0.98 1.57 32.60
N TYR A 367 -0.35 1.66 32.62
CA TYR A 367 -1.22 0.52 32.35
C TYR A 367 -1.05 -0.01 30.93
N PHE A 368 -1.05 0.90 29.95
CA PHE A 368 -0.82 0.52 28.54
C PHE A 368 0.57 -0.08 28.30
N THR A 369 1.60 0.45 28.95
CA THR A 369 2.97 -0.07 28.79
C THR A 369 3.08 -1.52 29.23
N ASP A 370 2.42 -1.88 30.31
CA ASP A 370 2.44 -3.24 30.86
C ASP A 370 1.47 -4.20 30.14
N THR A 371 0.27 -3.72 29.79
CA THR A 371 -0.84 -4.59 29.35
C THR A 371 -1.10 -4.53 27.85
N LYS A 372 -0.66 -3.46 27.18
CA LYS A 372 -1.05 -3.09 25.78
C LYS A 372 -2.57 -2.88 25.63
N ALA A 373 -3.30 -2.71 26.74
CA ALA A 373 -4.73 -2.43 26.78
C ALA A 373 -5.00 -1.00 27.26
N SER A 374 -6.16 -0.47 26.91
CA SER A 374 -6.61 0.83 27.42
C SER A 374 -6.92 0.74 28.91
N LEU A 375 -6.65 1.83 29.65
CA LEU A 375 -7.01 1.93 31.05
C LEU A 375 -8.54 1.82 31.19
N PRO A 376 -9.07 0.89 32.03
CA PRO A 376 -10.49 0.81 32.34
C PRO A 376 -11.01 2.06 33.07
N GLU A 377 -12.33 2.20 33.16
CA GLU A 377 -12.96 3.24 33.97
C GLU A 377 -12.53 3.12 35.44
N SER A 378 -12.37 4.26 36.11
CA SER A 378 -11.94 4.32 37.51
C SER A 378 -12.93 3.67 38.46
N HIS A 379 -12.42 2.99 39.49
CA HIS A 379 -13.23 2.42 40.57
C HIS A 379 -13.22 3.38 41.80
N PRO A 380 -14.36 4.01 42.14
CA PRO A 380 -14.42 4.99 43.22
C PRO A 380 -13.98 4.45 44.57
N ASP A 381 -14.20 3.15 44.80
CA ASP A 381 -13.87 2.48 46.10
C ASP A 381 -12.42 2.00 46.21
N GLU A 382 -11.64 2.07 45.13
CA GLU A 382 -10.23 1.69 45.03
C GLU A 382 -9.44 2.72 44.22
N PRO A 383 -9.06 3.87 44.77
CA PRO A 383 -8.53 5.02 44.03
C PRO A 383 -7.21 4.73 43.30
N TYR A 384 -6.43 3.75 43.73
CA TYR A 384 -5.15 3.37 43.14
C TYR A 384 -5.27 2.20 42.13
N PHE A 385 -6.43 1.57 42.08
CA PHE A 385 -6.67 0.44 41.17
C PHE A 385 -6.77 0.93 39.74
N MET A 386 -6.09 0.23 38.82
CA MET A 386 -6.10 0.55 37.38
C MET A 386 -6.92 -0.44 36.54
N GLY A 387 -7.06 -1.69 37.03
CA GLY A 387 -7.78 -2.73 36.31
C GLY A 387 -7.18 -4.10 36.47
N VAL A 388 -7.85 -5.11 35.91
CA VAL A 388 -7.36 -6.49 35.80
C VAL A 388 -7.04 -6.82 34.35
N HIS A 389 -5.89 -7.40 34.09
CA HIS A 389 -5.49 -7.89 32.79
C HIS A 389 -4.82 -9.27 32.92
N ILE A 390 -5.36 -10.26 32.19
CA ILE A 390 -4.85 -11.65 32.18
C ILE A 390 -4.54 -12.18 33.59
N GLY A 391 -5.55 -12.12 34.50
CA GLY A 391 -5.43 -12.63 35.89
C GLY A 391 -4.64 -11.75 36.87
N SER A 392 -3.97 -10.68 36.39
CA SER A 392 -3.20 -9.75 37.22
C SER A 392 -3.96 -8.47 37.50
N ALA A 393 -4.02 -8.02 38.74
CA ALA A 393 -4.56 -6.73 39.13
C ALA A 393 -3.45 -5.68 39.21
N TYR A 394 -3.69 -4.52 38.65
CA TYR A 394 -2.72 -3.43 38.56
C TYR A 394 -3.11 -2.30 39.48
N TYR A 395 -2.14 -1.78 40.23
CA TYR A 395 -2.29 -0.65 41.15
C TYR A 395 -1.20 0.37 40.91
N PHE A 396 -1.57 1.66 40.86
CA PHE A 396 -0.65 2.78 40.82
C PHE A 396 -0.80 3.64 42.07
N TYR A 397 -0.04 3.25 43.14
CA TYR A 397 -0.04 3.96 44.41
C TYR A 397 0.89 5.16 44.32
N TYR A 398 0.33 6.27 43.89
CA TYR A 398 1.05 7.53 43.67
C TYR A 398 0.31 8.68 44.31
N GLU A 399 1.04 9.49 45.04
CA GLU A 399 0.61 10.75 45.64
C GLU A 399 1.60 11.85 45.23
N LYS A 400 1.12 12.94 44.64
CA LYS A 400 1.99 13.99 44.07
C LYS A 400 2.88 14.65 45.15
N GLN A 401 2.35 14.83 46.40
CA GLN A 401 3.01 15.56 47.49
C GLN A 401 3.45 14.68 48.66
N ALA A 402 3.45 13.39 48.48
CA ALA A 402 3.83 12.47 49.54
C ALA A 402 4.53 11.23 48.96
N VAL A 403 5.47 10.69 49.75
CA VAL A 403 6.13 9.42 49.42
C VAL A 403 5.17 8.27 49.72
N THR A 404 4.92 7.44 48.71
CA THR A 404 4.08 6.26 48.83
C THR A 404 4.92 5.02 49.12
N THR A 405 4.45 4.19 50.02
CA THR A 405 5.16 2.98 50.43
C THR A 405 4.24 1.77 50.36
N LEU A 406 4.60 0.80 49.55
CA LEU A 406 3.95 -0.50 49.56
C LEU A 406 4.31 -1.23 50.85
N ASN A 407 3.35 -1.32 51.76
CA ASN A 407 3.44 -1.92 53.07
C ASN A 407 2.19 -2.75 53.40
N ARG A 408 2.10 -3.35 54.56
CA ARG A 408 0.93 -4.15 54.96
C ARG A 408 -0.34 -3.31 55.09
N GLU A 409 -0.25 -2.04 55.48
CA GLU A 409 -1.40 -1.13 55.59
C GLU A 409 -2.01 -0.88 54.19
N PHE A 410 -1.17 -0.65 53.17
CA PHE A 410 -1.66 -0.53 51.80
C PHE A 410 -2.35 -1.82 51.34
N LEU A 411 -1.82 -3.00 51.68
CA LEU A 411 -2.45 -4.26 51.28
C LEU A 411 -3.86 -4.43 51.83
N HIS A 412 -4.18 -3.84 52.98
CA HIS A 412 -5.55 -3.83 53.51
C HIS A 412 -6.54 -2.98 52.68
N THR A 413 -6.04 -2.08 51.87
CA THR A 413 -6.87 -1.26 50.96
C THR A 413 -7.19 -1.96 49.62
N VAL A 414 -6.47 -3.03 49.30
CA VAL A 414 -6.68 -3.84 48.09
C VAL A 414 -7.93 -4.69 48.29
N LYS A 415 -8.98 -4.42 47.48
CA LYS A 415 -10.26 -5.12 47.56
C LYS A 415 -10.43 -6.13 46.43
N THR A 416 -9.88 -5.82 45.26
CA THR A 416 -10.00 -6.67 44.07
C THR A 416 -9.15 -7.93 44.24
N LYS A 417 -9.78 -9.11 44.08
CA LYS A 417 -9.10 -10.41 44.09
C LYS A 417 -8.61 -10.77 42.68
N ALA A 418 -7.34 -11.15 42.57
CA ALA A 418 -6.70 -11.57 41.34
C ALA A 418 -5.68 -12.67 41.61
N ASP A 419 -5.20 -13.35 40.59
CA ASP A 419 -4.19 -14.41 40.69
C ASP A 419 -2.81 -13.84 41.06
N SER A 420 -2.54 -12.61 40.63
CA SER A 420 -1.33 -11.86 40.95
C SER A 420 -1.59 -10.34 40.95
N TYR A 421 -0.63 -9.59 41.46
CA TYR A 421 -0.75 -8.14 41.58
C TYR A 421 0.51 -7.45 41.09
N VAL A 422 0.35 -6.39 40.30
CA VAL A 422 1.42 -5.48 39.92
C VAL A 422 1.16 -4.15 40.60
N ILE A 423 2.04 -3.76 41.53
CA ILE A 423 1.84 -2.57 42.34
C ILE A 423 3.00 -1.61 42.18
N TYR A 424 2.69 -0.41 41.69
CA TYR A 424 3.62 0.71 41.58
C TYR A 424 3.55 1.56 42.85
N ALA A 425 4.72 1.84 43.48
CA ALA A 425 4.87 2.81 44.56
C ALA A 425 6.32 3.35 44.60
N ASP A 426 6.57 4.38 45.40
CA ASP A 426 7.93 4.93 45.54
C ASP A 426 8.87 4.02 46.28
N LEU A 427 8.38 3.40 47.36
CA LEU A 427 9.12 2.50 48.22
C LEU A 427 8.33 1.20 48.47
N CYS A 428 9.05 0.16 48.90
CA CYS A 428 8.48 -1.09 49.35
C CYS A 428 9.17 -1.52 50.64
N THR A 429 8.38 -1.85 51.68
CA THR A 429 8.88 -2.38 52.97
C THR A 429 8.48 -3.84 53.18
N LEU A 430 7.79 -4.46 52.21
CA LEU A 430 7.50 -5.89 52.26
C LEU A 430 8.77 -6.68 51.94
N SER A 431 8.98 -7.80 52.62
CA SER A 431 10.06 -8.73 52.32
C SER A 431 9.78 -9.50 51.02
N GLU A 432 10.83 -10.04 50.40
CA GLU A 432 10.68 -10.88 49.21
C GLU A 432 9.73 -12.06 49.43
N THR A 433 9.81 -12.70 50.65
CA THR A 433 8.91 -13.78 51.02
C THR A 433 7.44 -13.34 51.12
N GLU A 434 7.16 -12.10 51.50
CA GLU A 434 5.80 -11.55 51.52
C GLU A 434 5.31 -11.23 50.14
N LEU A 435 6.16 -10.66 49.27
CA LEU A 435 5.84 -10.40 47.88
C LEU A 435 5.50 -11.70 47.13
N GLU A 436 6.31 -12.74 47.31
CA GLU A 436 6.06 -14.06 46.74
C GLU A 436 4.76 -14.68 47.28
N LYS A 437 4.56 -14.64 48.62
CA LYS A 437 3.36 -15.19 49.27
C LYS A 437 2.06 -14.60 48.74
N TYR A 438 2.05 -13.32 48.43
CA TYR A 438 0.88 -12.61 47.96
C TYR A 438 0.86 -12.43 46.43
N HIS A 439 1.80 -13.06 45.73
CA HIS A 439 1.96 -12.94 44.26
C HIS A 439 2.04 -11.49 43.79
N ILE A 440 2.83 -10.66 44.46
CA ILE A 440 2.99 -9.23 44.17
C ILE A 440 4.29 -8.99 43.42
N THR A 441 4.19 -8.31 42.26
CA THR A 441 5.31 -7.69 41.57
C THR A 441 5.35 -6.21 41.91
N PHE A 442 6.36 -5.80 42.71
CA PHE A 442 6.59 -4.40 42.98
C PHE A 442 7.34 -3.71 41.86
N LYS A 443 6.85 -2.55 41.45
CA LYS A 443 7.51 -1.67 40.48
C LYS A 443 7.70 -0.28 41.10
N LYS A 444 8.96 0.18 41.15
CA LYS A 444 9.30 1.50 41.65
C LYS A 444 8.87 2.59 40.70
N ILE A 445 8.19 3.62 41.21
CA ILE A 445 7.88 4.83 40.43
C ILE A 445 9.17 5.63 40.22
N PRO A 446 9.55 5.97 38.97
CA PRO A 446 10.80 6.67 38.67
C PRO A 446 10.66 8.17 39.00
N ARG A 447 10.73 8.55 40.26
CA ARG A 447 10.72 9.96 40.65
C ARG A 447 11.74 10.26 41.78
N ASP A 448 12.12 11.51 41.90
CA ASP A 448 13.02 11.98 42.94
C ASP A 448 12.24 12.31 44.21
N ILE A 449 12.18 11.34 45.13
CA ILE A 449 11.51 11.46 46.41
C ILE A 449 12.28 12.29 47.45
N THR A 450 13.51 12.71 47.15
CA THR A 450 14.31 13.53 48.06
C THR A 450 13.84 14.99 48.11
N LYS A 451 13.00 15.39 47.19
CA LYS A 451 12.40 16.72 47.14
C LYS A 451 11.02 16.83 47.78
N LEU A 452 10.53 15.72 48.29
CA LEU A 452 9.27 15.60 49.01
C LEU A 452 9.55 15.57 50.51
#